data_2119e93dd91f62dd61e532db4bd753bc
#
_entry.id   2119e93dd91f62dd61e532db4bd753bc
#
_cell.length_a   1.000
_cell.length_b   1.000
_cell.length_c   1.000
_cell.angle_alpha   90.00
_cell.angle_beta   90.00
_cell.angle_gamma   90.00
#
_symmetry.space_group_name_H-M   'P 1'
#
loop_
_entity.id
_entity.type
_entity.pdbx_description
1 polymer ?
#
loop_
_entity_poly.entity_id
_entity_poly.type
_entity_poly.pdbx_seq_one_letter_code
_entity_poly.pdbx_strand_id
1 'polypeptide(L)'
;MMKKALQWHPAFQAALQIQSMDEPCRLEFLKEFNLTEKPLQIDTLVIKPEPDKILSKSIGHIFRKYNIIEYKNPEDYFSINDYYRVTGYACIYQSNTEKEREIPPEELTISLAVSHYPRKLAAFLMDLYHADISQKYPGIYYVTGLMFPMQILILPRLSSEEF
;
A
#
# COMPACT_ATOMS: atom_id res chain seq x y z
N MET A 1 -7.23 -17.69 30.42
CA MET A 1 -7.39 -16.37 29.75
C MET A 1 -6.92 -16.51 28.32
N MET A 2 -7.82 -16.54 27.37
CA MET A 2 -7.45 -16.51 25.94
C MET A 2 -6.85 -15.14 25.64
N LYS A 3 -5.58 -15.06 25.27
CA LYS A 3 -4.97 -13.84 24.72
C LYS A 3 -5.76 -13.49 23.45
N LYS A 4 -6.50 -12.40 23.49
CA LYS A 4 -7.15 -11.84 22.31
C LYS A 4 -6.04 -11.56 21.29
N ALA A 5 -6.05 -12.27 20.17
CA ALA A 5 -5.08 -12.03 19.10
C ALA A 5 -5.16 -10.55 18.71
N LEU A 6 -4.02 -9.89 18.72
CA LEU A 6 -3.94 -8.47 18.32
C LEU A 6 -4.38 -8.35 16.86
N GLN A 7 -5.42 -7.57 16.62
CA GLN A 7 -5.89 -7.31 15.25
C GLN A 7 -4.98 -6.24 14.64
N TRP A 8 -4.00 -6.67 13.88
CA TRP A 8 -2.98 -5.80 13.30
C TRP A 8 -3.51 -4.80 12.28
N HIS A 9 -4.49 -5.20 11.46
CA HIS A 9 -5.05 -4.30 10.44
C HIS A 9 -5.68 -3.03 11.02
N PRO A 10 -6.60 -3.12 12.00
CA PRO A 10 -7.14 -1.92 12.64
C PRO A 10 -6.09 -1.07 13.35
N ALA A 11 -5.11 -1.72 14.00
CA ALA A 11 -4.03 -1.00 14.68
C ALA A 11 -3.15 -0.23 13.70
N PHE A 12 -2.78 -0.84 12.57
CA PHE A 12 -1.99 -0.21 11.52
C PHE A 12 -2.74 0.97 10.89
N GLN A 13 -4.01 0.78 10.53
CA GLN A 13 -4.83 1.86 9.99
C GLN A 13 -4.97 3.02 10.97
N ALA A 14 -5.21 2.72 12.25
CA ALA A 14 -5.30 3.76 13.29
C ALA A 14 -3.98 4.54 13.42
N ALA A 15 -2.83 3.85 13.37
CA ALA A 15 -1.53 4.50 13.39
C ALA A 15 -1.35 5.44 12.19
N LEU A 16 -1.70 5.02 10.98
CA LEU A 16 -1.67 5.87 9.79
C LEU A 16 -2.56 7.11 9.93
N GLN A 17 -3.79 6.93 10.44
CA GLN A 17 -4.71 8.03 10.64
C GLN A 17 -4.18 9.07 11.63
N ILE A 18 -3.63 8.61 12.77
CA ILE A 18 -3.03 9.49 13.78
C ILE A 18 -1.87 10.29 13.19
N GLN A 19 -0.99 9.63 12.45
CA GLN A 19 0.19 10.24 11.84
C GLN A 19 -0.13 11.20 10.72
N SER A 20 -1.28 11.02 10.08
CA SER A 20 -1.75 11.88 9.00
C SER A 20 -2.53 13.09 9.49
N MET A 21 -2.74 13.25 10.80
CA MET A 21 -3.52 14.37 11.35
C MET A 21 -2.86 15.73 11.10
N ASP A 22 -1.53 15.77 11.10
CA ASP A 22 -0.73 16.99 10.90
C ASP A 22 -0.29 17.20 9.44
N GLU A 23 -0.81 16.39 8.51
CA GLU A 23 -0.47 16.51 7.10
C GLU A 23 -1.11 17.74 6.44
N PRO A 24 -0.44 18.36 5.43
CA PRO A 24 -0.92 19.58 4.80
C PRO A 24 -2.15 19.39 3.92
N CYS A 25 -2.59 18.16 3.71
CA CYS A 25 -3.80 17.84 2.94
C CYS A 25 -4.65 16.79 3.65
N ARG A 26 -5.93 16.81 3.35
CA ARG A 26 -6.88 15.84 3.86
C ARG A 26 -6.67 14.48 3.22
N LEU A 27 -6.70 13.43 4.05
CA LEU A 27 -6.76 12.03 3.64
C LEU A 27 -8.09 11.41 4.04
N GLU A 28 -8.64 10.57 3.18
CA GLU A 28 -9.82 9.77 3.48
C GLU A 28 -9.42 8.31 3.60
N PHE A 29 -9.76 7.67 4.73
CA PHE A 29 -9.45 6.27 5.03
C PHE A 29 -10.72 5.44 4.94
N LEU A 30 -10.78 4.55 3.94
CA LEU A 30 -11.90 3.62 3.74
C LEU A 30 -11.45 2.22 4.17
N LYS A 31 -11.97 1.78 5.30
CA LYS A 31 -11.62 0.50 5.92
C LYS A 31 -12.40 -0.64 5.28
N GLU A 32 -11.70 -1.76 5.04
CA GLU A 32 -12.31 -2.99 4.50
C GLU A 32 -13.18 -2.71 3.27
N PHE A 33 -12.63 -1.93 2.34
CA PHE A 33 -13.35 -1.53 1.14
C PHE A 33 -13.65 -2.74 0.25
N ASN A 34 -14.94 -3.04 0.07
CA ASN A 34 -15.39 -4.15 -0.76
C ASN A 34 -15.22 -3.83 -2.25
N LEU A 35 -14.51 -4.70 -2.98
CA LEU A 35 -14.36 -4.58 -4.43
C LEU A 35 -15.55 -5.17 -5.19
N THR A 36 -16.25 -6.12 -4.58
CA THR A 36 -17.38 -6.82 -5.16
C THR A 36 -18.43 -7.09 -4.07
N GLU A 37 -19.63 -7.59 -4.46
CA GLU A 37 -20.66 -8.00 -3.50
C GLU A 37 -20.22 -9.14 -2.57
N LYS A 38 -19.24 -9.95 -2.98
CA LYS A 38 -18.60 -10.97 -2.14
C LYS A 38 -17.15 -10.58 -1.88
N PRO A 39 -16.58 -10.88 -0.69
CA PRO A 39 -15.47 -10.11 -0.15
C PRO A 39 -14.12 -10.39 -0.81
N LEU A 40 -13.87 -9.75 -1.94
CA LEU A 40 -12.51 -9.34 -2.27
C LEU A 40 -12.35 -7.95 -1.67
N GLN A 41 -11.54 -7.83 -0.63
CA GLN A 41 -11.38 -6.60 0.13
C GLN A 41 -9.95 -6.09 0.03
N ILE A 42 -9.82 -4.80 -0.22
CA ILE A 42 -8.57 -4.07 0.00
C ILE A 42 -8.46 -3.82 1.50
N ASP A 43 -7.27 -4.08 2.08
CA ASP A 43 -7.04 -3.84 3.51
C ASP A 43 -7.26 -2.36 3.86
N THR A 44 -6.61 -1.47 3.13
CA THR A 44 -6.81 -0.03 3.29
C THR A 44 -6.72 0.68 1.95
N LEU A 45 -7.70 1.53 1.68
CA LEU A 45 -7.67 2.47 0.57
C LEU A 45 -7.53 3.89 1.13
N VAL A 46 -6.48 4.60 0.74
CA VAL A 46 -6.26 6.00 1.11
C VAL A 46 -6.54 6.87 -0.10
N ILE A 47 -7.49 7.77 0.04
CA ILE A 47 -7.80 8.79 -0.98
C ILE A 47 -7.13 10.10 -0.59
N LYS A 48 -6.30 10.62 -1.49
CA LYS A 48 -5.65 11.92 -1.39
C LYS A 48 -6.30 12.86 -2.40
N PRO A 49 -7.30 13.67 -1.99
CA PRO A 49 -8.06 14.51 -2.94
C PRO A 49 -7.22 15.51 -3.72
N GLU A 50 -6.09 15.93 -3.14
CA GLU A 50 -5.13 16.86 -3.75
C GLU A 50 -3.85 16.09 -4.11
N PRO A 51 -3.79 15.40 -5.27
CA PRO A 51 -2.71 14.48 -5.59
C PRO A 51 -1.34 15.17 -5.72
N ASP A 52 -1.30 16.44 -6.06
CA ASP A 52 -0.06 17.20 -6.23
C ASP A 52 0.57 17.68 -4.92
N LYS A 53 -0.17 17.64 -3.80
CA LYS A 53 0.39 17.96 -2.49
C LYS A 53 1.23 16.81 -1.97
N ILE A 54 2.43 17.12 -1.51
CA ILE A 54 3.36 16.16 -0.92
C ILE A 54 3.08 16.06 0.58
N LEU A 55 2.94 14.85 1.09
CA LEU A 55 2.79 14.60 2.51
C LEU A 55 4.14 14.78 3.22
N SER A 56 4.12 15.13 4.52
CA SER A 56 5.33 15.31 5.32
C SER A 56 6.03 13.98 5.62
N LYS A 57 5.25 12.91 5.83
CA LYS A 57 5.79 11.57 6.13
C LYS A 57 6.27 10.87 4.87
N SER A 58 7.46 10.26 4.93
CA SER A 58 8.08 9.60 3.78
C SER A 58 7.25 8.45 3.23
N ILE A 59 6.50 7.73 4.07
CA ILE A 59 5.59 6.67 3.62
C ILE A 59 4.51 7.19 2.66
N GLY A 60 4.16 8.45 2.76
CA GLY A 60 3.16 9.09 1.90
C GLY A 60 3.73 9.78 0.66
N HIS A 61 5.05 9.83 0.49
CA HIS A 61 5.66 10.56 -0.64
C HIS A 61 5.31 9.94 -2.01
N ILE A 62 5.10 8.62 -2.07
CA ILE A 62 4.67 7.94 -3.29
C ILE A 62 3.19 8.18 -3.61
N PHE A 63 2.40 8.57 -2.62
CA PHE A 63 0.95 8.63 -2.75
C PHE A 63 0.49 9.55 -3.89
N ARG A 64 -0.44 9.02 -4.67
CA ARG A 64 -1.21 9.72 -5.68
C ARG A 64 -2.66 9.85 -5.19
N LYS A 65 -3.60 10.00 -6.08
CA LYS A 65 -5.01 10.18 -5.69
C LYS A 65 -5.58 8.97 -4.99
N TYR A 66 -5.29 7.76 -5.47
CA TYR A 66 -5.79 6.48 -4.93
C TYR A 66 -4.63 5.61 -4.49
N ASN A 67 -4.63 5.18 -3.24
CA ASN A 67 -3.48 4.49 -2.68
C ASN A 67 -3.94 3.24 -1.93
N ILE A 68 -3.60 2.08 -2.47
CA ILE A 68 -3.92 0.79 -1.88
C ILE A 68 -2.78 0.41 -0.95
N ILE A 69 -3.12 0.06 0.29
CA ILE A 69 -2.17 -0.44 1.26
C ILE A 69 -2.60 -1.85 1.63
N GLU A 70 -1.71 -2.80 1.42
CA GLU A 70 -1.88 -4.19 1.80
C GLU A 70 -0.91 -4.52 2.94
N TYR A 71 -1.45 -5.04 4.02
CA TYR A 71 -0.70 -5.38 5.22
C TYR A 71 -0.53 -6.89 5.34
N LYS A 72 0.66 -7.34 5.73
CA LYS A 72 0.94 -8.75 6.04
C LYS A 72 1.35 -8.90 7.50
N ASN A 73 0.75 -9.87 8.18
CA ASN A 73 1.09 -10.16 9.57
C ASN A 73 2.60 -10.42 9.74
N PRO A 74 3.19 -10.09 10.90
CA PRO A 74 4.62 -10.27 11.14
C PRO A 74 5.14 -11.68 10.96
N GLU A 75 4.30 -12.69 11.16
CA GLU A 75 4.63 -14.11 11.03
C GLU A 75 4.48 -14.64 9.60
N ASP A 76 3.87 -13.86 8.71
CA ASP A 76 3.60 -14.23 7.33
C ASP A 76 4.56 -13.54 6.37
N TYR A 77 4.89 -14.23 5.28
CA TYR A 77 5.65 -13.64 4.18
C TYR A 77 4.71 -13.10 3.10
N PHE A 78 5.06 -11.97 2.53
CA PHE A 78 4.39 -11.46 1.35
C PHE A 78 4.86 -12.26 0.12
N SER A 79 3.96 -13.08 -0.42
CA SER A 79 4.27 -14.03 -1.48
C SER A 79 4.06 -13.41 -2.88
N ILE A 80 4.53 -14.13 -3.91
CA ILE A 80 4.23 -13.80 -5.32
C ILE A 80 2.71 -13.83 -5.56
N ASN A 81 1.99 -14.77 -4.95
CA ASN A 81 0.53 -14.83 -5.06
C ASN A 81 -0.15 -13.61 -4.41
N ASP A 82 0.38 -13.12 -3.30
CA ASP A 82 -0.12 -11.90 -2.66
C ASP A 82 0.08 -10.68 -3.58
N TYR A 83 1.22 -10.60 -4.27
CA TYR A 83 1.47 -9.56 -5.26
C TYR A 83 0.44 -9.57 -6.39
N TYR A 84 0.14 -10.74 -6.94
CA TYR A 84 -0.89 -10.85 -7.97
C TYR A 84 -2.27 -10.49 -7.43
N ARG A 85 -2.58 -10.88 -6.21
CA ARG A 85 -3.86 -10.56 -5.58
C ARG A 85 -4.04 -9.06 -5.40
N VAL A 86 -3.06 -8.36 -4.83
CA VAL A 86 -3.16 -6.90 -4.62
C VAL A 86 -3.15 -6.14 -5.94
N THR A 87 -2.38 -6.59 -6.93
CA THR A 87 -2.41 -6.03 -8.28
C THR A 87 -3.77 -6.24 -8.93
N GLY A 88 -4.37 -7.41 -8.72
CA GLY A 88 -5.75 -7.72 -9.14
C GLY A 88 -6.76 -6.78 -8.49
N TYR A 89 -6.63 -6.50 -7.20
CA TYR A 89 -7.48 -5.52 -6.50
C TYR A 89 -7.36 -4.12 -7.11
N ALA A 90 -6.13 -3.70 -7.42
CA ALA A 90 -5.89 -2.43 -8.08
C ALA A 90 -6.55 -2.36 -9.46
N CYS A 91 -6.44 -3.43 -10.24
CA CYS A 91 -7.08 -3.54 -11.55
C CYS A 91 -8.61 -3.50 -11.45
N ILE A 92 -9.20 -4.22 -10.49
CA ILE A 92 -10.64 -4.20 -10.25
C ILE A 92 -11.09 -2.81 -9.81
N TYR A 93 -10.39 -2.19 -8.88
CA TYR A 93 -10.70 -0.84 -8.42
C TYR A 93 -10.66 0.17 -9.56
N GLN A 94 -9.61 0.12 -10.39
CA GLN A 94 -9.46 1.01 -11.54
C GLN A 94 -10.58 0.82 -12.58
N SER A 95 -11.02 -0.41 -12.80
CA SER A 95 -12.04 -0.72 -13.81
C SER A 95 -13.47 -0.49 -13.33
N ASN A 96 -13.70 -0.45 -12.02
CA ASN A 96 -15.04 -0.32 -11.43
C ASN A 96 -15.47 1.15 -11.34
N THR A 97 -15.53 1.81 -12.47
CA THR A 97 -15.88 3.22 -12.65
C THR A 97 -16.96 3.36 -13.73
N GLU A 98 -17.67 4.48 -13.75
CA GLU A 98 -18.73 4.72 -14.74
C GLU A 98 -18.17 4.99 -16.14
N LYS A 99 -17.03 5.65 -16.21
CA LYS A 99 -16.39 6.04 -17.46
C LYS A 99 -15.09 5.30 -17.67
N GLU A 100 -14.84 4.92 -18.92
CA GLU A 100 -13.55 4.33 -19.30
C GLU A 100 -12.41 5.31 -19.00
N ARG A 101 -11.32 4.81 -18.40
CA ARG A 101 -10.12 5.55 -18.04
C ARG A 101 -10.34 6.70 -17.04
N GLU A 102 -11.36 6.60 -16.22
CA GLU A 102 -11.64 7.58 -15.17
C GLU A 102 -10.52 7.63 -14.12
N ILE A 103 -9.89 6.48 -13.84
CA ILE A 103 -8.71 6.38 -12.97
C ILE A 103 -7.50 6.04 -13.84
N PRO A 104 -6.62 7.01 -14.14
CA PRO A 104 -5.36 6.72 -14.83
C PRO A 104 -4.43 5.85 -13.96
N PRO A 105 -3.65 4.91 -14.54
CA PRO A 105 -2.74 4.04 -13.77
C PRO A 105 -1.74 4.82 -12.91
N GLU A 106 -1.27 5.95 -13.36
CA GLU A 106 -0.34 6.83 -12.66
C GLU A 106 -0.93 7.52 -11.43
N GLU A 107 -2.24 7.53 -11.28
CA GLU A 107 -2.95 8.08 -10.12
C GLU A 107 -3.26 7.02 -9.04
N LEU A 108 -2.84 5.77 -9.26
CA LEU A 108 -3.04 4.67 -8.34
C LEU A 108 -1.69 4.10 -7.90
N THR A 109 -1.48 3.95 -6.59
CA THR A 109 -0.28 3.35 -6.03
C THR A 109 -0.60 2.16 -5.15
N ILE A 110 0.38 1.26 -4.99
CA ILE A 110 0.30 0.10 -4.11
C ILE A 110 1.41 0.19 -3.07
N SER A 111 1.07 0.05 -1.80
CA SER A 111 2.01 -0.04 -0.69
C SER A 111 1.88 -1.40 0.00
N LEU A 112 2.98 -2.13 0.08
CA LEU A 112 3.06 -3.41 0.78
C LEU A 112 3.67 -3.18 2.15
N ALA A 113 2.87 -3.27 3.21
CA ALA A 113 3.32 -3.12 4.59
C ALA A 113 3.67 -4.49 5.17
N VAL A 114 4.97 -4.76 5.35
CA VAL A 114 5.51 -6.06 5.73
C VAL A 114 6.52 -5.95 6.87
N SER A 115 6.77 -7.04 7.58
CA SER A 115 7.77 -7.10 8.64
C SER A 115 9.16 -7.49 8.13
N HIS A 116 9.24 -8.18 7.00
CA HIS A 116 10.47 -8.67 6.41
C HIS A 116 10.54 -8.31 4.92
N TYR A 117 11.73 -7.99 4.45
CA TYR A 117 11.95 -7.74 3.03
C TYR A 117 11.59 -9.00 2.22
N PRO A 118 10.65 -8.91 1.26
CA PRO A 118 10.12 -10.07 0.54
C PRO A 118 11.08 -10.49 -0.58
N ARG A 119 12.17 -11.16 -0.24
CA ARG A 119 13.27 -11.51 -1.16
C ARG A 119 12.84 -12.29 -2.39
N LYS A 120 11.96 -13.28 -2.22
CA LYS A 120 11.47 -14.09 -3.34
C LYS A 120 10.63 -13.28 -4.30
N LEU A 121 9.76 -12.42 -3.76
CA LEU A 121 8.96 -11.50 -4.57
C LEU A 121 9.87 -10.50 -5.30
N ALA A 122 10.82 -9.89 -4.60
CA ALA A 122 11.75 -8.94 -5.20
C ALA A 122 12.53 -9.56 -6.36
N ALA A 123 13.10 -10.75 -6.17
CA ALA A 123 13.79 -11.47 -7.22
C ALA A 123 12.88 -11.78 -8.41
N PHE A 124 11.66 -12.25 -8.14
CA PHE A 124 10.66 -12.54 -9.17
C PHE A 124 10.30 -11.30 -10.00
N LEU A 125 10.07 -10.16 -9.36
CA LEU A 125 9.74 -8.92 -10.06
C LEU A 125 10.90 -8.41 -10.91
N MET A 126 12.13 -8.50 -10.41
CA MET A 126 13.32 -8.12 -11.18
C MET A 126 13.56 -9.05 -12.38
N ASP A 127 13.42 -10.35 -12.18
CA ASP A 127 13.73 -11.36 -13.22
C ASP A 127 12.65 -11.38 -14.32
N LEU A 128 11.37 -11.40 -13.94
CA LEU A 128 10.28 -11.56 -14.90
C LEU A 128 9.82 -10.22 -15.49
N TYR A 129 9.64 -9.21 -14.65
CA TYR A 129 9.10 -7.92 -15.08
C TYR A 129 10.19 -6.85 -15.32
N HIS A 130 11.46 -7.19 -15.06
CA HIS A 130 12.58 -6.23 -15.15
C HIS A 130 12.32 -4.98 -14.28
N ALA A 131 11.66 -5.18 -13.15
CA ALA A 131 11.40 -4.10 -12.20
C ALA A 131 12.70 -3.59 -11.59
N ASP A 132 12.75 -2.29 -11.34
CA ASP A 132 13.81 -1.67 -10.56
C ASP A 132 13.34 -1.49 -9.11
N ILE A 133 14.14 -1.97 -8.16
CA ILE A 133 13.85 -1.88 -6.73
C ILE A 133 14.98 -1.10 -6.06
N SER A 134 14.67 0.05 -5.50
CA SER A 134 15.65 0.90 -4.83
C SER A 134 15.14 1.42 -3.49
N GLN A 135 16.03 1.44 -2.49
CA GLN A 135 15.72 2.03 -1.21
C GLN A 135 15.69 3.56 -1.33
N LYS A 136 14.58 4.18 -0.91
CA LYS A 136 14.41 5.64 -0.91
C LYS A 136 14.62 6.25 0.47
N TYR A 137 14.13 5.57 1.50
CA TYR A 137 14.23 5.99 2.90
C TYR A 137 14.46 4.75 3.77
N PRO A 138 14.85 4.91 5.04
CA PRO A 138 14.95 3.76 5.94
C PRO A 138 13.65 2.93 5.94
N GLY A 139 13.76 1.64 5.57
CA GLY A 139 12.62 0.73 5.49
C GLY A 139 11.67 0.93 4.32
N ILE A 140 11.93 1.88 3.42
CA ILE A 140 11.06 2.19 2.28
C ILE A 140 11.79 1.94 0.96
N TYR A 141 11.24 1.02 0.17
CA TYR A 141 11.75 0.64 -1.15
C TYR A 141 10.72 0.97 -2.22
N TYR A 142 11.14 1.65 -3.28
CA TYR A 142 10.28 1.88 -4.45
C TYR A 142 10.52 0.80 -5.48
N VAL A 143 9.43 0.35 -6.08
CA VAL A 143 9.43 -0.62 -7.17
C VAL A 143 8.82 0.06 -8.39
N THR A 144 9.62 0.20 -9.44
CA THR A 144 9.24 0.81 -10.71
C THR A 144 9.31 -0.20 -11.85
N GLY A 145 8.68 0.10 -12.98
CA GLY A 145 8.62 -0.81 -14.13
C GLY A 145 7.45 -1.80 -14.09
N LEU A 146 6.55 -1.66 -13.12
CA LEU A 146 5.31 -2.42 -13.01
C LEU A 146 4.11 -1.64 -13.54
N MET A 147 2.94 -2.29 -13.58
CA MET A 147 1.69 -1.68 -14.03
C MET A 147 1.30 -0.45 -13.18
N PHE A 148 1.51 -0.53 -11.86
CA PHE A 148 1.27 0.55 -10.92
C PHE A 148 2.54 0.90 -10.14
N PRO A 149 2.78 2.17 -9.82
CA PRO A 149 3.83 2.55 -8.87
C PRO A 149 3.63 1.84 -7.54
N MET A 150 4.70 1.26 -7.00
CA MET A 150 4.63 0.44 -5.79
C MET A 150 5.75 0.81 -4.81
N GLN A 151 5.46 0.66 -3.52
CA GLN A 151 6.48 0.68 -2.48
C GLN A 151 6.35 -0.52 -1.55
N ILE A 152 7.49 -0.90 -0.96
CA ILE A 152 7.57 -1.90 0.09
C ILE A 152 7.99 -1.18 1.37
N LEU A 153 7.16 -1.30 2.40
CA LEU A 153 7.38 -0.73 3.72
C LEU A 153 7.81 -1.86 4.67
N ILE A 154 9.07 -1.83 5.10
CA ILE A 154 9.58 -2.76 6.11
C ILE A 154 9.35 -2.13 7.47
N LEU A 155 8.21 -2.40 8.09
CA LEU A 155 7.70 -1.70 9.27
C LEU A 155 8.72 -1.59 10.41
N PRO A 156 9.46 -2.65 10.81
CA PRO A 156 10.46 -2.54 11.87
C PRO A 156 11.69 -1.69 11.52
N ARG A 157 11.85 -1.30 10.25
CA ARG A 157 13.00 -0.51 9.78
C ARG A 157 12.65 0.92 9.45
N LEU A 158 11.39 1.31 9.59
CA LEU A 158 10.97 2.69 9.39
C LEU A 158 11.63 3.58 10.47
N SER A 159 11.92 4.82 10.09
CA SER A 159 12.46 5.77 11.07
C SER A 159 11.40 6.12 12.12
N SER A 160 11.84 6.56 13.30
CA SER A 160 10.94 7.01 14.37
C SER A 160 10.11 8.23 13.99
N GLU A 161 10.49 8.94 12.94
CA GLU A 161 9.76 10.10 12.41
C GLU A 161 8.52 9.69 11.61
N GLU A 162 8.43 8.41 11.20
CA GLU A 162 7.26 7.88 10.50
C GLU A 162 6.12 7.47 11.46
N PHE A 163 6.43 7.31 12.73
CA PHE A 163 5.45 6.90 13.76
C PHE A 163 5.46 7.76 14.98
#